data_5d8ff150577fa68b6664b4866e89b5d5
#
_entry.id   5d8ff150577fa68b6664b4866e89b5d5
#
_cell.length_a   1.000
_cell.length_b   1.000
_cell.length_c   1.000
_cell.angle_alpha   90.00
_cell.angle_beta   90.00
_cell.angle_gamma   90.00
#
_symmetry.space_group_name_H-M   'P 1'
#
loop_
_entity.id
_entity.type
_entity.pdbx_description
1 polymer ?
#
loop_
_entity_poly.entity_id
_entity_poly.type
_entity_poly.pdbx_seq_one_letter_code
_entity_poly.pdbx_strand_id
1 'polypeptide(L)'
;AGLLYGVYCLLRMQAAGQVTVPLSVTEQPVYDLRILNHWDNPDGTVERGYAGRSLWNWEELPGTLSPRYEAYARANASVGINGTVLNNVNASPQVLATSSLEKVKALADVFRPYGIKVYLSVNFASPIQLGKLDTADPLDKEVIRWWRRKVKEIYTLIPDFGGFLVKANSEGQPGPCDFGRTHAEGANMLADALKPYGGIVMWRAFVYSPTDSDRAKQAYLEFMPLDGQFHDNVIVQIKNGPIDFQPREPYSPLFTAMKRTPMMVEFQITQEYLGFSNHLAYLAPLWEEFFGEVRPDRLKAAAGVANIGTDVNWCGHHFAQANWYAFGRLAWNPSLTSDRIADEWLRQTFTSQPAFVRPVKEMMLQSREAVVNYMMPLGLHHQFAWGHHYGPEPWCSVPGARPDWLPSYYHKADKEGIGFDRSSKGSDAVSQYPDSLRQIYNDKATCPEIYLLWFHHVPWHHQMKSGRTLWGELCHAYDRGVRQVRGFQEVWDSVEPFVDARRFGEVQSKLKIQMRDAVWWKDACLLYFQTFSGMPVPAGIERPVHELEDMKRFRLEISNYECPESGFNK
;
A
#
# COMPACT_ATOMS: atom_id res chain seq x y z
N ALA A 1 -7.26 13.40 -23.56
CA ALA A 1 -7.26 13.35 -22.09
C ALA A 1 -7.65 14.71 -21.48
N GLY A 2 -7.03 15.84 -21.88
CA GLY A 2 -7.27 17.16 -21.25
C GLY A 2 -8.73 17.59 -21.19
N LEU A 3 -9.50 17.42 -22.27
CA LEU A 3 -10.93 17.72 -22.29
C LEU A 3 -11.71 16.88 -21.26
N LEU A 4 -11.39 15.60 -21.16
CA LEU A 4 -12.02 14.69 -20.21
C LEU A 4 -11.72 15.10 -18.75
N TYR A 5 -10.48 15.45 -18.44
CA TYR A 5 -10.10 15.95 -17.12
C TYR A 5 -10.81 17.27 -16.78
N GLY A 6 -10.97 18.18 -17.76
CA GLY A 6 -11.71 19.42 -17.58
C GLY A 6 -13.19 19.18 -17.24
N VAL A 7 -13.84 18.22 -17.91
CA VAL A 7 -15.23 17.83 -17.59
C VAL A 7 -15.35 17.30 -16.16
N TYR A 8 -14.45 16.42 -15.74
CA TYR A 8 -14.49 15.90 -14.37
C TYR A 8 -14.14 16.96 -13.32
N CYS A 9 -13.26 17.91 -13.63
CA CYS A 9 -13.01 19.07 -12.77
C CYS A 9 -14.30 19.89 -12.58
N LEU A 10 -15.02 20.18 -13.65
CA LEU A 10 -16.29 20.91 -13.59
C LEU A 10 -17.34 20.17 -12.76
N LEU A 11 -17.47 18.85 -12.93
CA LEU A 11 -18.41 18.03 -12.15
C LEU A 11 -18.08 18.06 -10.64
N ARG A 12 -16.79 17.97 -10.28
CA ARG A 12 -16.36 18.12 -8.87
C ARG A 12 -16.74 19.48 -8.30
N MET A 13 -16.48 20.56 -9.06
CA MET A 13 -16.83 21.92 -8.64
C MET A 13 -18.33 22.09 -8.48
N GLN A 14 -19.12 21.51 -9.39
CA GLN A 14 -20.58 21.53 -9.31
C GLN A 14 -21.09 20.82 -8.05
N ALA A 15 -20.58 19.62 -7.75
CA ALA A 15 -20.93 18.89 -6.54
C ALA A 15 -20.56 19.65 -5.26
N ALA A 16 -19.47 20.40 -5.27
CA ALA A 16 -19.02 21.26 -4.18
C ALA A 16 -19.77 22.61 -4.08
N GLY A 17 -20.66 22.93 -5.03
CA GLY A 17 -21.33 24.23 -5.09
C GLY A 17 -20.39 25.41 -5.42
N GLN A 18 -19.27 25.15 -6.10
CA GLN A 18 -18.20 26.10 -6.39
C GLN A 18 -18.26 26.68 -7.81
N VAL A 19 -19.29 26.36 -8.60
CA VAL A 19 -19.43 26.88 -9.95
C VAL A 19 -19.95 28.31 -9.88
N THR A 20 -19.08 29.26 -10.25
CA THR A 20 -19.42 30.68 -10.39
C THR A 20 -19.18 31.14 -11.83
N VAL A 21 -19.87 32.15 -12.27
CA VAL A 21 -19.69 32.69 -13.62
C VAL A 21 -19.16 34.13 -13.52
N PRO A 22 -18.06 34.47 -14.21
CA PRO A 22 -17.25 33.64 -15.10
C PRO A 22 -16.34 32.65 -14.34
N LEU A 23 -16.20 31.43 -14.88
CA LEU A 23 -15.33 30.40 -14.35
C LEU A 23 -14.03 30.33 -15.17
N SER A 24 -12.88 30.46 -14.51
CA SER A 24 -11.57 30.25 -15.13
C SER A 24 -10.72 29.42 -14.18
N VAL A 25 -10.45 28.16 -14.57
CA VAL A 25 -9.64 27.21 -13.78
C VAL A 25 -8.60 26.60 -14.70
N THR A 26 -7.35 26.61 -14.25
CA THR A 26 -6.25 25.90 -14.90
C THR A 26 -5.67 24.91 -13.91
N GLU A 27 -5.68 23.62 -14.26
CA GLU A 27 -5.05 22.56 -13.49
C GLU A 27 -4.06 21.81 -14.37
N GLN A 28 -2.90 21.48 -13.79
CA GLN A 28 -1.89 20.63 -14.40
C GLN A 28 -1.43 19.60 -13.38
N PRO A 29 -1.32 18.32 -13.75
CA PRO A 29 -0.80 17.31 -12.83
C PRO A 29 0.67 17.55 -12.52
N VAL A 30 1.05 17.32 -11.26
CA VAL A 30 2.45 17.40 -10.83
C VAL A 30 3.26 16.23 -11.39
N TYR A 31 2.66 15.04 -11.46
CA TYR A 31 3.29 13.86 -12.03
C TYR A 31 2.73 13.51 -13.40
N ASP A 32 3.61 13.28 -14.38
CA ASP A 32 3.22 12.83 -15.71
C ASP A 32 2.63 11.41 -15.71
N LEU A 33 3.07 10.56 -14.78
CA LEU A 33 2.58 9.19 -14.61
C LEU A 33 1.93 9.00 -13.24
N ARG A 34 0.66 8.62 -13.26
CA ARG A 34 -0.18 8.30 -12.10
C ARG A 34 -0.81 6.95 -12.36
N ILE A 35 -0.20 5.90 -11.78
CA ILE A 35 -0.44 4.52 -12.19
C ILE A 35 -1.04 3.67 -11.08
N LEU A 36 -1.97 2.79 -11.44
CA LEU A 36 -2.45 1.74 -10.56
C LEU A 36 -1.71 0.42 -10.81
N ASN A 37 -1.33 -0.25 -9.75
CA ASN A 37 -0.79 -1.59 -9.77
C ASN A 37 -1.87 -2.56 -9.28
N HIS A 38 -2.23 -3.54 -10.11
CA HIS A 38 -3.15 -4.61 -9.75
C HIS A 38 -2.36 -5.89 -9.50
N TRP A 39 -2.62 -6.54 -8.36
CA TRP A 39 -2.04 -7.87 -8.09
C TRP A 39 -3.00 -8.96 -8.52
N ASP A 40 -3.36 -8.89 -9.77
CA ASP A 40 -4.37 -9.69 -10.43
C ASP A 40 -3.74 -10.89 -11.13
N ASN A 41 -4.36 -12.06 -11.00
CA ASN A 41 -3.83 -13.32 -11.53
C ASN A 41 -4.69 -13.85 -12.67
N PRO A 42 -4.10 -14.59 -13.64
CA PRO A 42 -4.83 -15.16 -14.77
C PRO A 42 -5.91 -16.17 -14.40
N ASP A 43 -5.85 -16.76 -13.21
CA ASP A 43 -6.85 -17.68 -12.66
C ASP A 43 -8.08 -16.98 -12.05
N GLY A 44 -8.13 -15.65 -12.11
CA GLY A 44 -9.21 -14.83 -11.59
C GLY A 44 -9.12 -14.53 -10.10
N THR A 45 -8.02 -14.91 -9.44
CA THR A 45 -7.74 -14.48 -8.07
C THR A 45 -7.06 -13.11 -8.06
N VAL A 46 -7.18 -12.39 -6.95
CA VAL A 46 -6.49 -11.12 -6.73
C VAL A 46 -5.74 -11.23 -5.41
N GLU A 47 -4.42 -11.20 -5.48
CA GLU A 47 -3.60 -11.22 -4.27
C GLU A 47 -3.88 -9.97 -3.43
N ARG A 48 -4.20 -10.16 -2.15
CA ARG A 48 -4.62 -9.07 -1.25
C ARG A 48 -5.78 -8.24 -1.80
N GLY A 49 -6.65 -8.85 -2.61
CA GLY A 49 -7.88 -8.26 -3.10
C GLY A 49 -9.07 -8.73 -2.27
N TYR A 50 -9.84 -7.79 -1.75
CA TYR A 50 -10.95 -8.06 -0.82
C TYR A 50 -12.31 -7.60 -1.37
N ALA A 51 -12.41 -7.46 -2.70
CA ALA A 51 -13.56 -6.94 -3.41
C ALA A 51 -14.15 -7.95 -4.41
N GLY A 52 -13.97 -9.23 -4.15
CA GLY A 52 -14.37 -10.32 -5.04
C GLY A 52 -13.24 -10.79 -5.97
N ARG A 53 -13.62 -11.46 -7.04
CA ARG A 53 -12.67 -11.97 -8.04
C ARG A 53 -12.09 -10.84 -8.89
N SER A 54 -11.09 -11.19 -9.71
CA SER A 54 -10.53 -10.30 -10.72
C SER A 54 -11.62 -9.57 -11.53
N LEU A 55 -11.44 -8.28 -11.74
CA LEU A 55 -12.26 -7.53 -12.67
C LEU A 55 -12.09 -8.05 -14.11
N TRP A 56 -10.85 -8.45 -14.45
CA TRP A 56 -10.53 -9.03 -15.75
C TRP A 56 -10.94 -10.49 -15.81
N ASN A 57 -11.90 -10.85 -16.67
CA ASN A 57 -12.19 -12.25 -16.94
C ASN A 57 -11.20 -12.77 -18.01
N TRP A 58 -10.05 -13.25 -17.53
CA TRP A 58 -8.96 -13.70 -18.38
C TRP A 58 -9.34 -14.91 -19.28
N GLU A 59 -10.34 -15.70 -18.90
CA GLU A 59 -10.83 -16.82 -19.70
C GLU A 59 -11.65 -16.36 -20.91
N GLU A 60 -12.48 -15.35 -20.73
CA GLU A 60 -13.35 -14.81 -21.79
C GLU A 60 -12.63 -13.85 -22.73
N LEU A 61 -11.54 -13.23 -22.28
CA LEU A 61 -10.73 -12.34 -23.11
C LEU A 61 -9.97 -13.13 -24.19
N PRO A 62 -9.78 -12.57 -25.41
CA PRO A 62 -10.25 -11.26 -25.89
C PRO A 62 -11.68 -11.28 -26.48
N GLY A 63 -12.36 -12.43 -26.46
CA GLY A 63 -13.63 -12.63 -27.16
C GLY A 63 -14.82 -11.84 -26.55
N THR A 64 -14.84 -11.68 -25.23
CA THR A 64 -15.89 -10.96 -24.52
C THR A 64 -15.31 -9.81 -23.71
N LEU A 65 -15.81 -8.59 -23.93
CA LEU A 65 -15.43 -7.40 -23.17
C LEU A 65 -16.59 -7.00 -22.27
N SER A 66 -16.41 -7.16 -20.97
CA SER A 66 -17.40 -6.70 -20.00
C SER A 66 -17.54 -5.17 -20.03
N PRO A 67 -18.77 -4.62 -20.00
CA PRO A 67 -18.99 -3.18 -19.88
C PRO A 67 -18.34 -2.55 -18.63
N ARG A 68 -18.04 -3.38 -17.63
CA ARG A 68 -17.35 -2.94 -16.42
C ARG A 68 -15.91 -2.49 -16.67
N TYR A 69 -15.24 -3.00 -17.72
CA TYR A 69 -13.87 -2.55 -18.07
C TYR A 69 -13.88 -1.09 -18.51
N GLU A 70 -14.85 -0.72 -19.34
CA GLU A 70 -15.03 0.67 -19.75
C GLU A 70 -15.46 1.58 -18.59
N ALA A 71 -16.40 1.14 -17.74
CA ALA A 71 -16.81 1.85 -16.54
C ALA A 71 -15.62 2.11 -15.60
N TYR A 72 -14.73 1.12 -15.43
CA TYR A 72 -13.53 1.25 -14.63
C TYR A 72 -12.49 2.20 -15.26
N ALA A 73 -12.29 2.12 -16.57
CA ALA A 73 -11.42 3.06 -17.30
C ALA A 73 -11.89 4.51 -17.12
N ARG A 74 -13.20 4.74 -17.28
CA ARG A 74 -13.81 6.06 -17.06
C ARG A 74 -13.66 6.54 -15.61
N ALA A 75 -13.87 5.64 -14.62
CA ALA A 75 -13.70 5.94 -13.22
C ALA A 75 -12.25 6.36 -12.89
N ASN A 76 -11.27 5.65 -13.43
CA ASN A 76 -9.86 6.01 -13.30
C ASN A 76 -9.53 7.36 -13.91
N ALA A 77 -10.01 7.64 -15.12
CA ALA A 77 -9.81 8.92 -15.77
C ALA A 77 -10.45 10.07 -14.96
N SER A 78 -11.57 9.83 -14.26
CA SER A 78 -12.25 10.84 -13.44
C SER A 78 -11.42 11.39 -12.29
N VAL A 79 -10.45 10.60 -11.81
CA VAL A 79 -9.51 10.99 -10.74
C VAL A 79 -8.09 11.24 -11.26
N GLY A 80 -7.92 11.30 -12.59
CA GLY A 80 -6.65 11.66 -13.22
C GLY A 80 -5.62 10.53 -13.34
N ILE A 81 -6.00 9.29 -13.12
CA ILE A 81 -5.12 8.12 -13.36
C ILE A 81 -4.95 7.93 -14.86
N ASN A 82 -3.71 7.71 -15.30
CA ASN A 82 -3.35 7.60 -16.70
C ASN A 82 -2.48 6.37 -17.05
N GLY A 83 -2.31 5.46 -16.08
CA GLY A 83 -1.62 4.20 -16.30
C GLY A 83 -2.20 3.08 -15.45
N THR A 84 -2.11 1.84 -15.93
CA THR A 84 -2.54 0.65 -15.20
C THR A 84 -1.62 -0.53 -15.49
N VAL A 85 -1.08 -1.16 -14.45
CA VAL A 85 -0.43 -2.47 -14.52
C VAL A 85 -1.51 -3.51 -14.31
N LEU A 86 -1.72 -4.41 -15.29
CA LEU A 86 -2.88 -5.29 -15.30
C LEU A 86 -2.74 -6.55 -14.47
N ASN A 87 -1.52 -6.93 -14.08
CA ASN A 87 -1.25 -8.20 -13.44
C ASN A 87 -0.33 -8.08 -12.22
N ASN A 88 -0.31 -9.16 -11.44
CA ASN A 88 0.42 -9.28 -10.20
C ASN A 88 1.92 -9.03 -10.35
N VAL A 89 2.52 -8.40 -9.36
CA VAL A 89 3.99 -8.23 -9.25
C VAL A 89 4.72 -9.58 -9.09
N ASN A 90 4.05 -10.62 -8.57
CA ASN A 90 4.49 -12.01 -8.62
C ASN A 90 4.15 -12.61 -9.98
N ALA A 91 4.71 -12.02 -11.04
CA ALA A 91 4.28 -12.27 -12.40
C ALA A 91 4.63 -13.68 -12.88
N SER A 92 3.64 -14.35 -13.46
CA SER A 92 3.87 -15.55 -14.26
C SER A 92 4.52 -15.16 -15.59
N PRO A 93 5.56 -15.87 -16.06
CA PRO A 93 6.11 -15.69 -17.42
C PRO A 93 5.04 -15.78 -18.51
N GLN A 94 3.97 -16.54 -18.30
CA GLN A 94 2.90 -16.75 -19.27
C GLN A 94 2.15 -15.48 -19.66
N VAL A 95 2.24 -14.41 -18.87
CA VAL A 95 1.67 -13.10 -19.25
C VAL A 95 2.25 -12.56 -20.55
N LEU A 96 3.49 -13.00 -20.92
CA LEU A 96 4.18 -12.62 -22.16
C LEU A 96 3.96 -13.60 -23.32
N ALA A 97 3.16 -14.66 -23.13
CA ALA A 97 2.77 -15.52 -24.25
C ALA A 97 1.88 -14.74 -25.24
N THR A 98 1.97 -15.02 -26.54
CA THR A 98 1.21 -14.31 -27.58
C THR A 98 -0.29 -14.30 -27.30
N SER A 99 -0.85 -15.45 -26.88
CA SER A 99 -2.27 -15.55 -26.53
C SER A 99 -2.66 -14.65 -25.33
N SER A 100 -1.77 -14.46 -24.35
CA SER A 100 -1.99 -13.52 -23.24
C SER A 100 -1.87 -12.07 -23.70
N LEU A 101 -0.93 -11.77 -24.59
CA LEU A 101 -0.76 -10.42 -25.14
C LEU A 101 -1.96 -9.97 -25.98
N GLU A 102 -2.68 -10.88 -26.65
CA GLU A 102 -3.94 -10.58 -27.33
C GLU A 102 -5.05 -10.15 -26.35
N LYS A 103 -5.11 -10.78 -25.16
CA LYS A 103 -6.01 -10.37 -24.07
C LYS A 103 -5.65 -9.00 -23.52
N VAL A 104 -4.36 -8.76 -23.31
CA VAL A 104 -3.83 -7.45 -22.88
C VAL A 104 -4.16 -6.36 -23.91
N LYS A 105 -4.02 -6.67 -25.21
CA LYS A 105 -4.40 -5.75 -26.30
C LYS A 105 -5.87 -5.35 -26.21
N ALA A 106 -6.76 -6.30 -25.99
CA ALA A 106 -8.19 -6.03 -25.87
C ALA A 106 -8.49 -5.06 -24.73
N LEU A 107 -7.84 -5.23 -23.57
CA LEU A 107 -7.95 -4.28 -22.46
C LEU A 107 -7.30 -2.92 -22.79
N ALA A 108 -6.15 -2.90 -23.44
CA ALA A 108 -5.49 -1.67 -23.87
C ALA A 108 -6.40 -0.83 -24.80
N ASP A 109 -7.12 -1.49 -25.70
CA ASP A 109 -8.05 -0.82 -26.62
C ASP A 109 -9.25 -0.20 -25.85
N VAL A 110 -9.69 -0.81 -24.74
CA VAL A 110 -10.72 -0.22 -23.86
C VAL A 110 -10.19 0.99 -23.08
N PHE A 111 -8.95 0.94 -22.59
CA PHE A 111 -8.37 2.01 -21.76
C PHE A 111 -7.90 3.23 -22.58
N ARG A 112 -7.46 3.02 -23.81
CA ARG A 112 -6.87 4.08 -24.67
C ARG A 112 -7.76 5.29 -24.88
N PRO A 113 -9.07 5.19 -25.14
CA PRO A 113 -9.95 6.35 -25.30
C PRO A 113 -10.00 7.24 -24.06
N TYR A 114 -9.72 6.68 -22.87
CA TYR A 114 -9.68 7.39 -21.59
C TYR A 114 -8.31 7.97 -21.26
N GLY A 115 -7.32 7.83 -22.17
CA GLY A 115 -5.96 8.33 -21.98
C GLY A 115 -5.15 7.51 -20.97
N ILE A 116 -5.52 6.26 -20.76
CA ILE A 116 -4.85 5.35 -19.82
C ILE A 116 -4.03 4.34 -20.63
N LYS A 117 -2.72 4.30 -20.36
CA LYS A 117 -1.80 3.30 -20.93
C LYS A 117 -1.79 2.04 -20.08
N VAL A 118 -1.59 0.90 -20.76
CA VAL A 118 -1.41 -0.41 -20.11
C VAL A 118 0.06 -0.71 -19.93
N TYR A 119 0.36 -1.34 -18.81
CA TYR A 119 1.66 -1.83 -18.40
C TYR A 119 1.52 -3.28 -17.96
N LEU A 120 2.62 -4.04 -17.96
CA LEU A 120 2.65 -5.40 -17.44
C LEU A 120 3.73 -5.55 -16.37
N SER A 121 3.43 -6.29 -15.33
CA SER A 121 4.45 -6.85 -14.46
C SER A 121 5.04 -8.09 -15.13
N VAL A 122 6.38 -8.21 -15.13
CA VAL A 122 7.07 -9.29 -15.82
C VAL A 122 7.98 -10.08 -14.88
N ASN A 123 8.04 -11.38 -15.09
CA ASN A 123 9.00 -12.25 -14.42
C ASN A 123 10.36 -12.11 -15.09
N PHE A 124 11.40 -11.83 -14.32
CA PHE A 124 12.75 -11.57 -14.82
C PHE A 124 13.33 -12.79 -15.56
N ALA A 125 12.98 -14.01 -15.14
CA ALA A 125 13.43 -15.25 -15.76
C ALA A 125 12.54 -15.75 -16.92
N SER A 126 11.67 -14.89 -17.48
CA SER A 126 10.86 -15.24 -18.66
C SER A 126 11.66 -15.78 -19.84
N PRO A 127 12.91 -15.34 -20.13
CA PRO A 127 13.74 -15.94 -21.18
C PRO A 127 13.99 -17.44 -21.00
N ILE A 128 14.15 -17.92 -19.75
CA ILE A 128 14.32 -19.34 -19.46
C ILE A 128 13.01 -20.09 -19.73
N GLN A 129 11.91 -19.62 -19.17
CA GLN A 129 10.64 -20.37 -19.21
C GLN A 129 9.94 -20.33 -20.58
N LEU A 130 9.87 -19.15 -21.21
CA LEU A 130 9.25 -18.97 -22.51
C LEU A 130 10.24 -19.06 -23.67
N GLY A 131 11.45 -18.55 -23.47
CA GLY A 131 12.48 -18.51 -24.50
C GLY A 131 13.28 -19.81 -24.62
N LYS A 132 13.14 -20.71 -23.64
CA LYS A 132 13.93 -21.96 -23.53
C LYS A 132 15.44 -21.70 -23.53
N LEU A 133 15.86 -20.55 -22.99
CA LEU A 133 17.27 -20.24 -22.80
C LEU A 133 17.77 -20.87 -21.48
N ASP A 134 19.07 -21.13 -21.42
CA ASP A 134 19.71 -21.72 -20.24
C ASP A 134 19.93 -20.71 -19.09
N THR A 135 19.78 -19.42 -19.39
CA THR A 135 20.04 -18.33 -18.45
C THR A 135 19.07 -17.17 -18.65
N ALA A 136 18.96 -16.32 -17.62
CA ALA A 136 18.37 -14.98 -17.71
C ALA A 136 19.38 -13.89 -17.32
N ASP A 137 20.69 -14.16 -17.40
CA ASP A 137 21.74 -13.16 -17.15
C ASP A 137 21.51 -11.94 -18.06
N PRO A 138 21.31 -10.73 -17.49
CA PRO A 138 21.02 -9.52 -18.27
C PRO A 138 22.14 -9.08 -19.20
N LEU A 139 23.34 -9.62 -19.06
CA LEU A 139 24.47 -9.34 -19.95
C LEU A 139 24.65 -10.40 -21.04
N ASP A 140 23.88 -11.48 -21.00
CA ASP A 140 23.91 -12.50 -22.04
C ASP A 140 23.25 -11.98 -23.34
N LYS A 141 23.92 -12.19 -24.48
CA LYS A 141 23.49 -11.66 -25.78
C LYS A 141 22.18 -12.29 -26.26
N GLU A 142 21.92 -13.57 -25.94
CA GLU A 142 20.68 -14.26 -26.35
C GLU A 142 19.51 -13.77 -25.50
N VAL A 143 19.74 -13.54 -24.18
CA VAL A 143 18.75 -12.95 -23.28
C VAL A 143 18.37 -11.54 -23.75
N ILE A 144 19.34 -10.69 -24.06
CA ILE A 144 19.12 -9.34 -24.61
C ILE A 144 18.32 -9.40 -25.90
N ARG A 145 18.70 -10.31 -26.82
CA ARG A 145 17.97 -10.50 -28.10
C ARG A 145 16.55 -10.99 -27.89
N TRP A 146 16.33 -11.90 -26.91
CA TRP A 146 15.00 -12.41 -26.59
C TRP A 146 14.08 -11.29 -26.12
N TRP A 147 14.53 -10.46 -25.15
CA TRP A 147 13.75 -9.33 -24.67
C TRP A 147 13.45 -8.30 -25.76
N ARG A 148 14.42 -7.98 -26.63
CA ARG A 148 14.18 -7.07 -27.77
C ARG A 148 13.14 -7.61 -28.73
N ARG A 149 13.14 -8.92 -29.03
CA ARG A 149 12.11 -9.54 -29.86
C ARG A 149 10.74 -9.50 -29.18
N LYS A 150 10.67 -9.84 -27.91
CA LYS A 150 9.42 -9.84 -27.14
C LYS A 150 8.84 -8.44 -27.02
N VAL A 151 9.63 -7.43 -26.73
CA VAL A 151 9.21 -6.02 -26.70
C VAL A 151 8.69 -5.58 -28.08
N LYS A 152 9.38 -5.94 -29.16
CA LYS A 152 8.91 -5.64 -30.53
C LYS A 152 7.54 -6.29 -30.79
N GLU A 153 7.32 -7.52 -30.37
CA GLU A 153 6.02 -8.22 -30.49
C GLU A 153 4.94 -7.44 -29.73
N ILE A 154 5.20 -7.04 -28.48
CA ILE A 154 4.26 -6.26 -27.66
C ILE A 154 3.87 -4.96 -28.36
N TYR A 155 4.84 -4.16 -28.83
CA TYR A 155 4.54 -2.88 -29.48
C TYR A 155 3.92 -3.03 -30.87
N THR A 156 4.10 -4.18 -31.52
CA THR A 156 3.37 -4.50 -32.75
C THR A 156 1.87 -4.69 -32.47
N LEU A 157 1.52 -5.29 -31.33
CA LEU A 157 0.14 -5.53 -30.91
C LEU A 157 -0.47 -4.29 -30.22
N ILE A 158 0.32 -3.58 -29.40
CA ILE A 158 -0.10 -2.48 -28.54
C ILE A 158 0.88 -1.32 -28.74
N PRO A 159 0.68 -0.46 -29.77
CA PRO A 159 1.66 0.57 -30.13
C PRO A 159 1.92 1.63 -29.04
N ASP A 160 0.97 1.82 -28.13
CA ASP A 160 1.04 2.75 -27.00
C ASP A 160 1.31 2.07 -25.66
N PHE A 161 1.81 0.82 -25.67
CA PHE A 161 2.18 0.10 -24.45
C PHE A 161 3.15 0.93 -23.59
N GLY A 162 2.89 0.99 -22.26
CA GLY A 162 3.63 1.90 -21.38
C GLY A 162 4.99 1.36 -20.92
N GLY A 163 5.12 0.06 -20.73
CA GLY A 163 6.35 -0.55 -20.22
C GLY A 163 6.12 -1.62 -19.15
N PHE A 164 7.17 -1.91 -18.40
CA PHE A 164 7.20 -3.01 -17.44
C PHE A 164 7.28 -2.55 -15.99
N LEU A 165 6.62 -3.29 -15.11
CA LEU A 165 6.85 -3.31 -13.67
C LEU A 165 7.62 -4.58 -13.32
N VAL A 166 8.65 -4.48 -12.46
CA VAL A 166 9.48 -5.62 -12.08
C VAL A 166 9.65 -5.70 -10.58
N LYS A 167 9.31 -6.86 -10.01
CA LYS A 167 9.72 -7.31 -8.68
C LYS A 167 10.82 -8.36 -8.88
N ALA A 168 12.03 -8.08 -8.41
CA ALA A 168 13.20 -8.92 -8.64
C ALA A 168 13.92 -9.24 -7.32
N ASN A 169 14.44 -10.46 -7.20
CA ASN A 169 15.18 -10.96 -6.03
C ASN A 169 14.45 -10.76 -4.70
N SER A 170 13.14 -10.97 -4.72
CA SER A 170 12.28 -10.78 -3.56
C SER A 170 11.17 -11.82 -3.53
N GLU A 171 10.92 -12.44 -2.38
CA GLU A 171 9.83 -13.40 -2.15
C GLU A 171 9.75 -14.49 -3.23
N GLY A 172 10.87 -15.11 -3.56
CA GLY A 172 10.96 -16.17 -4.56
C GLY A 172 10.88 -15.70 -6.01
N GLN A 173 10.73 -14.42 -6.28
CA GLN A 173 10.81 -13.91 -7.64
C GLN A 173 12.27 -13.82 -8.10
N PRO A 174 12.61 -14.36 -9.28
CA PRO A 174 13.96 -14.31 -9.80
C PRO A 174 14.37 -12.88 -10.17
N GLY A 175 15.68 -12.64 -10.14
CA GLY A 175 16.22 -11.34 -10.49
C GLY A 175 17.68 -11.41 -10.92
N PRO A 176 18.30 -10.27 -11.24
CA PRO A 176 19.66 -10.20 -11.72
C PRO A 176 20.70 -10.72 -10.71
N CYS A 177 20.43 -10.61 -9.40
CA CYS A 177 21.38 -11.09 -8.37
C CYS A 177 21.57 -12.62 -8.42
N ASP A 178 20.61 -13.37 -8.93
CA ASP A 178 20.73 -14.83 -9.13
C ASP A 178 21.81 -15.18 -10.18
N PHE A 179 22.20 -14.21 -10.99
CA PHE A 179 23.22 -14.33 -12.05
C PHE A 179 24.48 -13.51 -11.71
N GLY A 180 24.65 -13.06 -10.46
CA GLY A 180 25.79 -12.24 -10.05
C GLY A 180 25.77 -10.81 -10.62
N ARG A 181 24.61 -10.28 -10.95
CA ARG A 181 24.40 -8.95 -11.52
C ARG A 181 23.65 -8.04 -10.55
N THR A 182 23.81 -6.75 -10.73
CA THR A 182 23.12 -5.72 -9.94
C THR A 182 21.68 -5.49 -10.43
N HIS A 183 20.84 -4.91 -9.57
CA HIS A 183 19.51 -4.45 -9.99
C HIS A 183 19.57 -3.44 -11.15
N ALA A 184 20.59 -2.58 -11.18
CA ALA A 184 20.77 -1.62 -12.27
C ALA A 184 21.06 -2.31 -13.61
N GLU A 185 21.92 -3.33 -13.65
CA GLU A 185 22.18 -4.09 -14.86
C GLU A 185 20.93 -4.80 -15.38
N GLY A 186 20.16 -5.41 -14.48
CA GLY A 186 18.88 -6.06 -14.84
C GLY A 186 17.84 -5.07 -15.37
N ALA A 187 17.66 -3.94 -14.68
CA ALA A 187 16.70 -2.90 -15.08
C ALA A 187 17.09 -2.27 -16.42
N ASN A 188 18.38 -1.97 -16.60
CA ASN A 188 18.90 -1.32 -17.80
C ASN A 188 18.76 -2.20 -19.06
N MET A 189 18.95 -3.53 -18.94
CA MET A 189 18.69 -4.45 -20.04
C MET A 189 17.25 -4.34 -20.56
N LEU A 190 16.26 -4.31 -19.66
CA LEU A 190 14.85 -4.16 -20.03
C LEU A 190 14.57 -2.75 -20.56
N ALA A 191 15.17 -1.74 -19.95
CA ALA A 191 15.03 -0.35 -20.35
C ALA A 191 15.55 -0.11 -21.78
N ASP A 192 16.69 -0.72 -22.15
CA ASP A 192 17.24 -0.67 -23.50
C ASP A 192 16.33 -1.33 -24.54
N ALA A 193 15.65 -2.41 -24.16
CA ALA A 193 14.69 -3.06 -25.05
C ALA A 193 13.45 -2.18 -25.30
N LEU A 194 12.99 -1.42 -24.29
CA LEU A 194 11.81 -0.55 -24.34
C LEU A 194 12.10 0.83 -24.96
N LYS A 195 13.34 1.33 -24.84
CA LYS A 195 13.74 2.69 -25.23
C LYS A 195 13.36 3.09 -26.66
N PRO A 196 13.49 2.23 -27.68
CA PRO A 196 13.11 2.58 -29.07
C PRO A 196 11.63 2.93 -29.23
N TYR A 197 10.79 2.52 -28.28
CA TYR A 197 9.34 2.72 -28.31
C TYR A 197 8.84 3.75 -27.29
N GLY A 198 9.76 4.35 -26.53
CA GLY A 198 9.42 5.30 -25.44
C GLY A 198 8.83 4.65 -24.20
N GLY A 199 9.02 3.33 -24.02
CA GLY A 199 8.56 2.61 -22.84
C GLY A 199 9.50 2.77 -21.64
N ILE A 200 8.97 2.53 -20.46
CA ILE A 200 9.69 2.66 -19.19
C ILE A 200 9.76 1.35 -18.42
N VAL A 201 10.70 1.26 -17.50
CA VAL A 201 10.79 0.22 -16.48
C VAL A 201 10.52 0.84 -15.11
N MET A 202 9.53 0.33 -14.41
CA MET A 202 9.29 0.59 -13.00
C MET A 202 9.93 -0.55 -12.21
N TRP A 203 11.02 -0.28 -11.53
CA TRP A 203 11.79 -1.29 -10.79
C TRP A 203 11.56 -1.15 -9.29
N ARG A 204 10.90 -2.16 -8.69
CA ARG A 204 10.57 -2.10 -7.27
C ARG A 204 11.81 -2.26 -6.39
N ALA A 205 12.02 -1.29 -5.51
CA ALA A 205 13.02 -1.35 -4.45
C ALA A 205 12.44 -2.05 -3.21
N PHE A 206 12.00 -3.29 -3.40
CA PHE A 206 11.48 -4.13 -2.34
C PHE A 206 12.30 -5.41 -2.26
N VAL A 207 13.06 -5.56 -1.21
CA VAL A 207 14.03 -6.62 -1.04
C VAL A 207 13.68 -7.49 0.15
N TYR A 208 13.66 -8.79 -0.08
CA TYR A 208 13.41 -9.79 0.96
C TYR A 208 14.61 -10.70 1.24
N SER A 209 15.76 -10.43 0.66
CA SER A 209 16.98 -11.18 0.96
C SER A 209 17.76 -10.47 2.07
N PRO A 210 17.66 -10.90 3.34
CA PRO A 210 18.27 -10.18 4.44
C PRO A 210 19.78 -10.33 4.40
N THR A 211 20.47 -9.23 4.16
CA THR A 211 21.91 -9.09 4.38
C THR A 211 22.20 -8.36 5.68
N ASP A 212 21.20 -7.75 6.30
CA ASP A 212 21.25 -7.05 7.57
C ASP A 212 20.24 -7.65 8.55
N SER A 213 20.52 -7.55 9.84
CA SER A 213 19.63 -8.02 10.90
C SER A 213 18.38 -7.16 11.08
N ASP A 214 18.39 -5.91 10.59
CA ASP A 214 17.24 -5.02 10.59
C ASP A 214 16.67 -4.85 9.17
N ARG A 215 15.49 -5.43 8.97
CA ARG A 215 14.75 -5.35 7.71
C ARG A 215 14.49 -3.91 7.25
N ALA A 216 14.35 -2.97 8.17
CA ALA A 216 14.13 -1.56 7.83
C ALA A 216 15.29 -0.92 7.06
N LYS A 217 16.50 -1.48 7.17
CA LYS A 217 17.70 -1.00 6.48
C LYS A 217 17.87 -1.57 5.07
N GLN A 218 17.20 -2.68 4.77
CA GLN A 218 17.55 -3.55 3.64
C GLN A 218 17.45 -2.85 2.28
N ALA A 219 16.32 -2.21 1.98
CA ALA A 219 16.14 -1.54 0.70
C ALA A 219 17.16 -0.41 0.49
N TYR A 220 17.48 0.32 1.54
CA TYR A 220 18.50 1.38 1.49
C TYR A 220 19.89 0.81 1.17
N LEU A 221 20.31 -0.24 1.89
CA LEU A 221 21.63 -0.84 1.71
C LEU A 221 21.83 -1.41 0.30
N GLU A 222 20.77 -1.90 -0.31
CA GLU A 222 20.84 -2.54 -1.62
C GLU A 222 20.72 -1.54 -2.77
N PHE A 223 19.89 -0.51 -2.65
CA PHE A 223 19.62 0.43 -3.75
C PHE A 223 20.43 1.71 -3.70
N MET A 224 20.80 2.21 -2.52
CA MET A 224 21.60 3.45 -2.43
C MET A 224 22.93 3.38 -3.18
N PRO A 225 23.72 2.27 -3.13
CA PRO A 225 24.97 2.16 -3.89
C PRO A 225 24.78 2.22 -5.41
N LEU A 226 23.56 2.00 -5.91
CA LEU A 226 23.22 1.99 -7.32
C LEU A 226 22.73 3.35 -7.84
N ASP A 227 22.70 4.39 -6.99
CA ASP A 227 22.21 5.71 -7.38
C ASP A 227 23.00 6.30 -8.55
N GLY A 228 22.31 6.60 -9.64
CA GLY A 228 22.85 7.11 -10.89
C GLY A 228 23.40 6.03 -11.84
N GLN A 229 23.18 4.74 -11.54
CA GLN A 229 23.55 3.65 -12.44
C GLN A 229 22.36 3.17 -13.30
N PHE A 230 21.14 3.57 -12.97
CA PHE A 230 19.95 3.27 -13.75
C PHE A 230 19.82 4.21 -14.95
N HIS A 231 19.33 3.68 -16.07
CA HIS A 231 19.03 4.47 -17.28
C HIS A 231 17.85 5.43 -17.05
N ASP A 232 17.78 6.50 -17.87
CA ASP A 232 16.79 7.58 -17.73
C ASP A 232 15.33 7.11 -17.83
N ASN A 233 15.06 5.99 -18.52
CA ASN A 233 13.74 5.38 -18.64
C ASN A 233 13.49 4.27 -17.60
N VAL A 234 14.33 4.16 -16.58
CA VAL A 234 14.06 3.39 -15.37
C VAL A 234 13.60 4.33 -14.26
N ILE A 235 12.51 3.97 -13.60
CA ILE A 235 12.03 4.67 -12.40
C ILE A 235 12.04 3.66 -11.25
N VAL A 236 12.80 3.94 -10.20
CA VAL A 236 12.84 3.08 -9.01
C VAL A 236 11.57 3.32 -8.20
N GLN A 237 10.76 2.28 -8.05
CA GLN A 237 9.48 2.31 -7.34
C GLN A 237 9.68 1.89 -5.89
N ILE A 238 9.42 2.80 -4.96
CA ILE A 238 9.75 2.68 -3.54
C ILE A 238 8.46 2.77 -2.73
N LYS A 239 8.22 1.82 -1.82
CA LYS A 239 7.13 1.91 -0.85
C LYS A 239 7.28 3.17 0.01
N ASN A 240 6.15 3.74 0.43
CA ASN A 240 6.16 4.94 1.27
C ASN A 240 6.97 4.75 2.57
N GLY A 241 6.91 3.58 3.20
CA GLY A 241 7.71 3.20 4.38
C GLY A 241 8.86 2.24 4.04
N PRO A 242 9.81 2.04 4.96
CA PRO A 242 11.01 1.23 4.70
C PRO A 242 10.77 -0.29 4.72
N ILE A 243 9.64 -0.76 5.26
CA ILE A 243 9.35 -2.20 5.36
C ILE A 243 8.16 -2.60 4.51
N ASP A 244 6.95 -2.12 4.87
CA ASP A 244 5.73 -2.51 4.17
C ASP A 244 4.62 -1.46 4.32
N PHE A 245 3.40 -1.73 3.85
CA PHE A 245 2.25 -0.82 3.84
C PHE A 245 1.46 -0.86 5.15
N GLN A 246 2.10 -0.90 6.29
CA GLN A 246 1.39 -0.98 7.57
C GLN A 246 0.78 0.36 8.00
N PRO A 247 -0.14 0.40 8.97
CA PRO A 247 -0.92 1.59 9.33
C PRO A 247 -0.08 2.83 9.60
N ARG A 248 1.14 2.65 10.12
CA ARG A 248 2.14 3.72 10.30
C ARG A 248 3.55 3.18 10.16
N GLU A 249 4.32 3.83 9.32
CA GLU A 249 5.78 3.72 9.19
C GLU A 249 6.37 5.11 8.97
N PRO A 250 7.61 5.39 9.39
CA PRO A 250 8.31 6.57 8.90
C PRO A 250 8.51 6.44 7.38
N TYR A 251 8.74 7.53 6.68
CA TYR A 251 9.00 7.44 5.24
C TYR A 251 10.30 6.67 4.95
N SER A 252 10.37 6.02 3.79
CA SER A 252 11.58 5.30 3.37
C SER A 252 12.75 6.26 3.13
N PRO A 253 13.91 6.08 3.79
CA PRO A 253 15.05 6.99 3.66
C PRO A 253 15.64 7.04 2.24
N LEU A 254 15.34 6.08 1.38
CA LEU A 254 15.75 6.12 -0.04
C LEU A 254 15.30 7.40 -0.75
N PHE A 255 14.09 7.92 -0.44
CA PHE A 255 13.57 9.14 -1.07
C PHE A 255 14.45 10.37 -0.85
N THR A 256 15.15 10.43 0.28
CA THR A 256 16.07 11.53 0.59
C THR A 256 17.52 11.23 0.26
N ALA A 257 17.89 9.96 0.14
CA ALA A 257 19.26 9.52 -0.11
C ALA A 257 19.62 9.48 -1.61
N MET A 258 18.78 8.85 -2.45
CA MET A 258 19.03 8.78 -3.90
C MET A 258 18.86 10.18 -4.54
N LYS A 259 19.86 10.63 -5.30
CA LYS A 259 19.89 11.99 -5.87
C LYS A 259 19.85 12.03 -7.38
N ARG A 260 20.27 10.96 -8.06
CA ARG A 260 20.49 10.91 -9.51
C ARG A 260 19.50 10.02 -10.24
N THR A 261 18.98 9.02 -9.56
CA THR A 261 18.04 8.05 -10.14
C THR A 261 16.61 8.57 -10.08
N PRO A 262 15.81 8.48 -11.15
CA PRO A 262 14.38 8.75 -11.10
C PRO A 262 13.66 7.83 -10.11
N MET A 263 12.82 8.39 -9.25
CA MET A 263 12.06 7.66 -8.24
C MET A 263 10.57 7.89 -8.37
N MET A 264 9.78 6.92 -7.93
CA MET A 264 8.35 7.07 -7.70
C MET A 264 7.94 6.45 -6.36
N VAL A 265 6.90 7.01 -5.75
CA VAL A 265 6.32 6.42 -4.56
C VAL A 265 5.34 5.31 -4.94
N GLU A 266 5.32 4.23 -4.15
CA GLU A 266 4.32 3.19 -4.17
C GLU A 266 3.49 3.26 -2.88
N PHE A 267 2.22 3.66 -3.01
CA PHE A 267 1.23 3.59 -1.94
C PHE A 267 0.40 2.32 -2.05
N GLN A 268 -0.13 1.83 -0.95
CA GLN A 268 -1.13 0.77 -1.00
C GLN A 268 -2.53 1.36 -0.73
N ILE A 269 -3.40 1.25 -1.73
CA ILE A 269 -4.83 1.59 -1.62
C ILE A 269 -5.59 0.39 -1.04
N THR A 270 -5.15 -0.82 -1.33
CA THR A 270 -5.63 -2.07 -0.76
C THR A 270 -5.41 -2.11 0.75
N GLN A 271 -6.39 -2.61 1.48
CA GLN A 271 -6.38 -2.61 2.94
C GLN A 271 -5.81 -3.90 3.54
N GLU A 272 -4.64 -4.33 3.07
CA GLU A 272 -3.98 -5.57 3.52
C GLU A 272 -3.77 -5.64 5.04
N TYR A 273 -3.33 -4.53 5.63
CA TYR A 273 -3.01 -4.41 7.04
C TYR A 273 -4.09 -3.65 7.84
N LEU A 274 -5.24 -3.41 7.25
CA LEU A 274 -6.27 -2.51 7.78
C LEU A 274 -7.63 -3.21 7.90
N GLY A 275 -7.65 -4.50 8.27
CA GLY A 275 -8.87 -5.30 8.40
C GLY A 275 -9.49 -5.64 7.04
N PHE A 276 -8.66 -5.77 6.01
CA PHE A 276 -9.04 -6.01 4.63
C PHE A 276 -10.06 -4.95 4.18
N SER A 277 -11.12 -5.26 3.53
CA SER A 277 -12.18 -4.29 3.21
C SER A 277 -13.30 -4.26 4.25
N ASN A 278 -13.03 -4.60 5.52
CA ASN A 278 -14.01 -4.53 6.61
C ASN A 278 -13.88 -3.29 7.48
N HIS A 279 -12.66 -2.75 7.66
CA HIS A 279 -12.45 -1.60 8.52
C HIS A 279 -12.49 -0.30 7.72
N LEU A 280 -13.09 0.72 8.32
CA LEU A 280 -13.00 2.08 7.84
C LEU A 280 -11.61 2.62 8.18
N ALA A 281 -10.82 2.90 7.16
CA ALA A 281 -9.50 3.51 7.27
C ALA A 281 -9.27 4.44 6.07
N TYR A 282 -9.42 5.73 6.26
CA TYR A 282 -9.15 6.75 5.25
C TYR A 282 -7.66 7.08 5.22
N LEU A 283 -6.99 6.76 4.12
CA LEU A 283 -5.53 6.78 4.03
C LEU A 283 -4.94 8.11 3.56
N ALA A 284 -5.75 9.03 3.08
CA ALA A 284 -5.23 10.32 2.61
C ALA A 284 -4.41 11.08 3.68
N PRO A 285 -4.75 11.06 5.00
CA PRO A 285 -3.90 11.66 6.02
C PRO A 285 -2.49 11.04 6.09
N LEU A 286 -2.35 9.73 5.89
CA LEU A 286 -1.05 9.05 5.81
C LEU A 286 -0.23 9.53 4.60
N TRP A 287 -0.87 9.71 3.46
CA TRP A 287 -0.19 10.15 2.23
C TRP A 287 0.13 11.65 2.26
N GLU A 288 -0.72 12.46 2.91
CA GLU A 288 -0.44 13.87 3.20
C GLU A 288 0.79 14.03 4.11
N GLU A 289 0.90 13.20 5.18
CA GLU A 289 2.09 13.13 6.02
C GLU A 289 3.35 12.80 5.20
N PHE A 290 3.27 11.80 4.31
CA PHE A 290 4.37 11.43 3.42
C PHE A 290 4.82 12.61 2.54
N PHE A 291 3.90 13.33 1.90
CA PHE A 291 4.25 14.49 1.07
C PHE A 291 4.70 15.72 1.88
N GLY A 292 4.43 15.73 3.17
CA GLY A 292 5.02 16.71 4.11
C GLY A 292 6.51 16.46 4.38
N GLU A 293 6.93 15.20 4.35
CA GLU A 293 8.32 14.78 4.60
C GLU A 293 9.13 14.63 3.31
N VAL A 294 8.52 14.09 2.26
CA VAL A 294 9.16 13.87 0.95
C VAL A 294 8.65 14.90 -0.05
N ARG A 295 9.52 15.79 -0.46
CA ARG A 295 9.18 16.84 -1.44
C ARG A 295 8.67 16.23 -2.75
N PRO A 296 7.50 16.68 -3.26
CA PRO A 296 6.92 16.14 -4.49
C PRO A 296 7.84 16.24 -5.72
N ASP A 297 8.67 17.27 -5.81
CA ASP A 297 9.61 17.49 -6.93
C ASP A 297 10.77 16.47 -6.98
N ARG A 298 10.94 15.67 -5.93
CA ARG A 298 11.87 14.54 -5.90
C ARG A 298 11.36 13.30 -6.65
N LEU A 299 10.08 13.25 -6.95
CA LEU A 299 9.42 12.10 -7.57
C LEU A 299 9.06 12.39 -9.02
N LYS A 300 9.14 11.38 -9.88
CA LYS A 300 8.72 11.43 -11.29
C LYS A 300 7.30 10.93 -11.49
N ALA A 301 6.82 10.09 -10.58
CA ALA A 301 5.53 9.42 -10.71
C ALA A 301 4.99 8.99 -9.35
N ALA A 302 3.72 8.59 -9.32
CA ALA A 302 3.09 7.95 -8.17
C ALA A 302 2.38 6.66 -8.61
N ALA A 303 2.59 5.58 -7.87
CA ALA A 303 1.92 4.31 -8.03
C ALA A 303 1.03 4.00 -6.84
N GLY A 304 -0.13 3.38 -7.09
CA GLY A 304 -1.05 2.88 -6.06
C GLY A 304 -1.36 1.40 -6.28
N VAL A 305 -1.12 0.57 -5.27
CA VAL A 305 -1.59 -0.83 -5.28
C VAL A 305 -3.09 -0.81 -5.01
N ALA A 306 -3.89 -1.17 -6.00
CA ALA A 306 -5.34 -0.99 -5.96
C ALA A 306 -6.11 -2.28 -5.68
N ASN A 307 -5.71 -3.42 -6.25
CA ASN A 307 -6.28 -4.77 -6.06
C ASN A 307 -7.82 -4.78 -6.00
N ILE A 308 -8.43 -4.16 -7.01
CA ILE A 308 -9.88 -4.06 -7.14
C ILE A 308 -10.49 -5.39 -7.56
N GLY A 309 -11.80 -5.50 -7.41
CA GLY A 309 -12.53 -6.71 -7.79
C GLY A 309 -13.92 -6.43 -8.38
N THR A 310 -14.71 -7.49 -8.44
CA THR A 310 -16.04 -7.46 -9.06
C THR A 310 -17.11 -6.76 -8.21
N ASP A 311 -16.80 -6.30 -6.99
CA ASP A 311 -17.75 -5.51 -6.19
C ASP A 311 -18.19 -4.25 -6.95
N VAL A 312 -19.40 -3.78 -6.68
CA VAL A 312 -20.00 -2.60 -7.33
C VAL A 312 -19.20 -1.33 -7.07
N ASN A 313 -18.55 -1.22 -5.90
CA ASN A 313 -17.71 -0.09 -5.50
C ASN A 313 -16.22 -0.29 -5.82
N TRP A 314 -15.84 -1.38 -6.51
CA TRP A 314 -14.47 -1.79 -6.87
C TRP A 314 -13.61 -2.27 -5.69
N CYS A 315 -13.82 -1.75 -4.49
CA CYS A 315 -12.88 -1.82 -3.36
C CYS A 315 -13.39 -2.67 -2.20
N GLY A 316 -14.61 -3.20 -2.26
CA GLY A 316 -15.22 -4.04 -1.23
C GLY A 316 -15.77 -3.28 -0.01
N HIS A 317 -15.41 -2.02 0.17
CA HIS A 317 -15.95 -1.11 1.18
C HIS A 317 -16.15 0.27 0.57
N HIS A 318 -17.28 0.94 0.85
CA HIS A 318 -17.53 2.26 0.26
C HIS A 318 -16.45 3.28 0.62
N PHE A 319 -15.97 3.28 1.85
CA PHE A 319 -14.88 4.19 2.26
C PHE A 319 -13.49 3.77 1.77
N ALA A 320 -13.29 2.50 1.35
CA ALA A 320 -12.07 2.11 0.66
C ALA A 320 -12.01 2.71 -0.76
N GLN A 321 -13.18 2.94 -1.38
CA GLN A 321 -13.26 3.72 -2.63
C GLN A 321 -12.76 5.17 -2.43
N ALA A 322 -12.96 5.76 -1.24
CA ALA A 322 -12.40 7.06 -0.92
C ALA A 322 -10.86 7.09 -0.98
N ASN A 323 -10.20 5.99 -0.64
CA ASN A 323 -8.74 5.87 -0.73
C ASN A 323 -8.27 5.86 -2.19
N TRP A 324 -8.97 5.11 -3.05
CA TRP A 324 -8.71 5.12 -4.48
C TRP A 324 -8.91 6.53 -5.08
N TYR A 325 -10.00 7.23 -4.72
CA TYR A 325 -10.25 8.61 -5.11
C TYR A 325 -9.13 9.54 -4.62
N ALA A 326 -8.75 9.43 -3.35
CA ALA A 326 -7.71 10.25 -2.73
C ALA A 326 -6.34 10.02 -3.38
N PHE A 327 -6.00 8.77 -3.74
CA PHE A 327 -4.78 8.48 -4.47
C PHE A 327 -4.72 9.26 -5.79
N GLY A 328 -5.78 9.20 -6.60
CA GLY A 328 -5.82 9.94 -7.86
C GLY A 328 -5.68 11.45 -7.67
N ARG A 329 -6.35 12.00 -6.66
CA ARG A 329 -6.29 13.45 -6.35
C ARG A 329 -4.90 13.88 -5.88
N LEU A 330 -4.26 13.14 -4.99
CA LEU A 330 -2.91 13.43 -4.50
C LEU A 330 -1.83 13.18 -5.55
N ALA A 331 -1.98 12.14 -6.38
CA ALA A 331 -1.08 11.93 -7.51
C ALA A 331 -1.19 13.04 -8.57
N TRP A 332 -2.36 13.66 -8.69
CA TRP A 332 -2.56 14.86 -9.53
C TRP A 332 -1.95 16.11 -8.89
N ASN A 333 -2.27 16.34 -7.63
CA ASN A 333 -1.78 17.49 -6.86
C ASN A 333 -1.46 17.10 -5.40
N PRO A 334 -0.19 16.83 -5.09
CA PRO A 334 0.25 16.46 -3.74
C PRO A 334 0.05 17.52 -2.65
N SER A 335 -0.28 18.75 -3.03
CA SER A 335 -0.56 19.83 -2.06
C SER A 335 -2.02 19.89 -1.59
N LEU A 336 -2.88 18.99 -2.09
CA LEU A 336 -4.24 18.87 -1.59
C LEU A 336 -4.26 18.28 -0.19
N THR A 337 -5.16 18.81 0.63
CA THR A 337 -5.35 18.28 1.99
C THR A 337 -6.32 17.10 2.00
N SER A 338 -6.12 16.17 2.91
CA SER A 338 -7.03 15.05 3.15
C SER A 338 -8.46 15.51 3.47
N ASP A 339 -8.61 16.63 4.19
CA ASP A 339 -9.90 17.26 4.48
C ASP A 339 -10.67 17.66 3.22
N ARG A 340 -9.98 18.36 2.29
CA ARG A 340 -10.58 18.79 1.03
C ARG A 340 -10.97 17.59 0.15
N ILE A 341 -10.12 16.59 0.07
CA ILE A 341 -10.38 15.39 -0.73
C ILE A 341 -11.57 14.61 -0.18
N ALA A 342 -11.68 14.48 1.14
CA ALA A 342 -12.83 13.84 1.79
C ALA A 342 -14.14 14.60 1.51
N ASP A 343 -14.13 15.94 1.60
CA ASP A 343 -15.28 16.78 1.29
C ASP A 343 -15.73 16.60 -0.19
N GLU A 344 -14.77 16.63 -1.13
CA GLU A 344 -15.03 16.40 -2.55
C GLU A 344 -15.67 15.02 -2.79
N TRP A 345 -15.10 13.96 -2.19
CA TRP A 345 -15.58 12.59 -2.38
C TRP A 345 -16.98 12.37 -1.78
N LEU A 346 -17.22 12.84 -0.56
CA LEU A 346 -18.51 12.72 0.11
C LEU A 346 -19.65 13.38 -0.68
N ARG A 347 -19.41 14.59 -1.19
CA ARG A 347 -20.41 15.35 -1.97
C ARG A 347 -20.75 14.68 -3.29
N GLN A 348 -19.80 14.05 -3.94
CA GLN A 348 -20.02 13.34 -5.20
C GLN A 348 -20.63 11.95 -5.00
N THR A 349 -20.35 11.30 -3.86
CA THR A 349 -20.71 9.90 -3.61
C THR A 349 -22.04 9.75 -2.89
N PHE A 350 -22.34 10.63 -1.95
CA PHE A 350 -23.53 10.54 -1.11
C PHE A 350 -24.44 11.75 -1.28
N THR A 351 -24.10 12.87 -0.68
CA THR A 351 -24.93 14.09 -0.70
C THR A 351 -24.09 15.33 -0.34
N SER A 352 -24.54 16.51 -0.77
CA SER A 352 -23.94 17.79 -0.40
C SER A 352 -24.52 18.40 0.90
N GLN A 353 -25.42 17.69 1.59
CA GLN A 353 -26.04 18.15 2.83
C GLN A 353 -25.01 18.32 3.94
N PRO A 354 -24.86 19.53 4.54
CA PRO A 354 -23.87 19.73 5.61
C PRO A 354 -24.06 18.84 6.83
N ALA A 355 -25.31 18.46 7.15
CA ALA A 355 -25.65 17.59 8.25
C ALA A 355 -25.10 16.15 8.07
N PHE A 356 -24.85 15.73 6.83
CA PHE A 356 -24.14 14.49 6.51
C PHE A 356 -22.63 14.72 6.38
N VAL A 357 -22.24 15.70 5.55
CA VAL A 357 -20.83 15.86 5.14
C VAL A 357 -19.92 16.15 6.33
N ARG A 358 -20.32 17.03 7.26
CA ARG A 358 -19.46 17.42 8.38
C ARG A 358 -19.10 16.26 9.30
N PRO A 359 -20.05 15.53 9.92
CA PRO A 359 -19.72 14.45 10.85
C PRO A 359 -19.03 13.27 10.16
N VAL A 360 -19.43 12.92 8.92
CA VAL A 360 -18.82 11.80 8.21
C VAL A 360 -17.39 12.14 7.75
N LYS A 361 -17.13 13.37 7.34
CA LYS A 361 -15.78 13.84 7.04
C LYS A 361 -14.86 13.75 8.25
N GLU A 362 -15.31 14.21 9.40
CA GLU A 362 -14.54 14.12 10.64
C GLU A 362 -14.27 12.65 11.04
N MET A 363 -15.27 11.77 10.91
CA MET A 363 -15.11 10.33 11.08
C MET A 363 -14.03 9.76 10.16
N MET A 364 -14.05 10.12 8.86
CA MET A 364 -13.03 9.69 7.90
C MET A 364 -11.63 10.15 8.31
N LEU A 365 -11.45 11.42 8.64
CA LEU A 365 -10.15 12.01 9.00
C LEU A 365 -9.53 11.36 10.24
N GLN A 366 -10.36 10.93 11.19
CA GLN A 366 -9.92 10.26 12.42
C GLN A 366 -9.67 8.76 12.23
N SER A 367 -10.19 8.15 11.16
CA SER A 367 -10.28 6.69 11.04
C SER A 367 -8.93 6.00 10.95
N ARG A 368 -7.95 6.56 10.23
CA ARG A 368 -6.59 5.97 10.16
C ARG A 368 -5.92 5.99 11.53
N GLU A 369 -6.03 7.08 12.28
CA GLU A 369 -5.45 7.18 13.61
C GLU A 369 -6.14 6.22 14.61
N ALA A 370 -7.45 6.02 14.47
CA ALA A 370 -8.16 5.01 15.24
C ALA A 370 -7.61 3.59 14.99
N VAL A 371 -7.35 3.25 13.72
CA VAL A 371 -6.74 1.96 13.33
C VAL A 371 -5.35 1.83 13.94
N VAL A 372 -4.49 2.84 13.85
CA VAL A 372 -3.17 2.83 14.49
C VAL A 372 -3.30 2.60 15.99
N ASN A 373 -4.24 3.30 16.65
CA ASN A 373 -4.42 3.21 18.10
C ASN A 373 -4.84 1.80 18.54
N TYR A 374 -5.80 1.15 17.89
CA TYR A 374 -6.24 -0.17 18.34
C TYR A 374 -5.37 -1.33 17.80
N MET A 375 -4.54 -1.11 16.79
CA MET A 375 -3.64 -2.15 16.27
C MET A 375 -2.21 -2.04 16.80
N MET A 376 -1.53 -0.93 16.50
CA MET A 376 -0.09 -0.78 16.69
C MET A 376 0.27 0.66 17.08
N PRO A 377 -0.12 1.11 18.27
CA PRO A 377 0.16 2.47 18.74
C PRO A 377 1.66 2.69 19.00
N LEU A 378 2.06 3.97 19.05
CA LEU A 378 3.38 4.45 19.46
C LEU A 378 4.55 3.94 18.59
N GLY A 379 4.28 3.52 17.37
CA GLY A 379 5.31 3.00 16.46
C GLY A 379 5.53 1.49 16.55
N LEU A 380 4.66 0.75 17.25
CA LEU A 380 4.62 -0.71 17.11
C LEU A 380 4.35 -1.09 15.65
N HIS A 381 4.84 -2.25 15.26
CA HIS A 381 4.79 -2.73 13.88
C HIS A 381 4.54 -4.23 13.83
N HIS A 382 3.76 -4.68 12.83
CA HIS A 382 3.57 -6.08 12.44
C HIS A 382 3.13 -7.00 13.58
N GLN A 383 2.02 -6.69 14.25
CA GLN A 383 1.45 -7.52 15.32
C GLN A 383 0.36 -8.48 14.80
N PHE A 384 0.42 -8.86 13.53
CA PHE A 384 -0.61 -9.60 12.82
C PHE A 384 -0.50 -11.12 12.98
N ALA A 385 -1.63 -11.78 12.75
CA ALA A 385 -1.71 -13.21 12.55
C ALA A 385 -0.89 -13.66 11.33
N TRP A 386 -0.33 -14.87 11.42
CA TRP A 386 0.47 -15.45 10.34
C TRP A 386 -0.30 -15.55 9.02
N GLY A 387 0.40 -15.19 7.96
CA GLY A 387 0.00 -15.44 6.57
C GLY A 387 -1.03 -14.48 6.00
N HIS A 388 -2.15 -14.25 6.67
CA HIS A 388 -3.25 -13.45 6.12
C HIS A 388 -3.32 -12.01 6.62
N HIS A 389 -2.55 -11.61 7.61
CA HIS A 389 -2.48 -10.25 8.17
C HIS A 389 -3.83 -9.67 8.67
N TYR A 390 -4.75 -10.54 9.10
CA TYR A 390 -6.01 -10.14 9.72
C TYR A 390 -6.03 -10.49 11.20
N GLY A 391 -6.30 -9.51 12.04
CA GLY A 391 -6.35 -9.71 13.49
C GLY A 391 -4.99 -9.81 14.18
N PRO A 392 -4.98 -9.72 15.53
CA PRO A 392 -3.79 -9.70 16.35
C PRO A 392 -3.27 -11.11 16.65
N GLU A 393 -1.98 -11.32 16.49
CA GLU A 393 -1.24 -12.44 17.03
C GLU A 393 0.17 -12.00 17.49
N PRO A 394 0.32 -11.09 18.46
CA PRO A 394 1.65 -10.63 18.90
C PRO A 394 2.53 -11.75 19.42
N TRP A 395 1.96 -12.89 19.79
CA TRP A 395 2.63 -14.12 20.21
C TRP A 395 3.00 -15.06 19.06
N CYS A 396 2.68 -14.70 17.80
CA CYS A 396 2.83 -15.61 16.66
C CYS A 396 4.25 -16.14 16.56
N SER A 397 4.36 -17.47 16.50
CA SER A 397 5.61 -18.20 16.33
C SER A 397 5.37 -19.39 15.41
N VAL A 398 6.11 -19.43 14.31
CA VAL A 398 6.02 -20.50 13.31
C VAL A 398 7.39 -21.14 13.15
N PRO A 399 7.53 -22.45 13.40
CA PRO A 399 8.81 -23.15 13.25
C PRO A 399 9.36 -23.00 11.83
N GLY A 400 10.63 -22.59 11.72
CA GLY A 400 11.31 -22.41 10.44
C GLY A 400 10.99 -21.12 9.69
N ALA A 401 10.05 -20.29 10.19
CA ALA A 401 9.79 -18.98 9.61
C ALA A 401 10.98 -18.04 9.81
N ARG A 402 11.19 -17.15 8.86
CA ARG A 402 12.18 -16.08 9.00
C ARG A 402 11.79 -15.18 10.18
N PRO A 403 12.77 -14.76 11.01
CA PRO A 403 12.47 -13.91 12.17
C PRO A 403 11.69 -12.64 11.82
N ASP A 404 12.03 -11.98 10.72
CA ASP A 404 11.42 -10.72 10.24
C ASP A 404 10.00 -10.89 9.65
N TRP A 405 9.42 -12.08 9.70
CA TRP A 405 8.01 -12.35 9.41
C TRP A 405 7.17 -12.51 10.68
N LEU A 406 7.82 -12.52 11.85
CA LEU A 406 7.17 -12.76 13.13
C LEU A 406 7.02 -11.47 13.95
N PRO A 407 5.89 -11.25 14.64
CA PRO A 407 5.66 -10.09 15.49
C PRO A 407 6.73 -9.84 16.54
N SER A 408 7.26 -10.91 17.15
CA SER A 408 8.30 -10.84 18.18
C SER A 408 9.60 -10.18 17.70
N TYR A 409 9.90 -10.28 16.41
CA TYR A 409 11.01 -9.59 15.79
C TYR A 409 10.85 -8.06 15.85
N TYR A 410 9.63 -7.57 15.71
CA TYR A 410 9.33 -6.14 15.67
C TYR A 410 9.10 -5.55 17.06
N HIS A 411 8.28 -6.20 17.89
CA HIS A 411 7.97 -5.63 19.20
C HIS A 411 9.09 -5.80 20.22
N LYS A 412 9.94 -6.83 20.10
CA LYS A 412 11.06 -7.09 21.02
C LYS A 412 10.68 -7.01 22.50
N ALA A 413 9.43 -7.31 22.86
CA ALA A 413 8.96 -7.19 24.23
C ALA A 413 9.68 -8.18 25.15
N ASP A 414 10.16 -7.67 26.28
CA ASP A 414 10.81 -8.42 27.36
C ASP A 414 10.44 -7.82 28.73
N LYS A 415 11.05 -8.30 29.81
CA LYS A 415 10.78 -7.81 31.17
C LYS A 415 11.20 -6.34 31.38
N GLU A 416 12.11 -5.83 30.56
CA GLU A 416 12.63 -4.47 30.68
C GLU A 416 11.76 -3.49 29.90
N GLY A 417 11.29 -3.86 28.69
CA GLY A 417 10.56 -2.94 27.83
C GLY A 417 10.00 -3.54 26.55
N ILE A 418 9.71 -2.69 25.59
CA ILE A 418 9.15 -3.00 24.29
C ILE A 418 9.68 -2.04 23.22
N GLY A 419 9.68 -2.48 21.95
CA GLY A 419 10.10 -1.69 20.80
C GLY A 419 11.45 -2.13 20.24
N PHE A 420 11.71 -1.75 19.00
CA PHE A 420 12.94 -2.10 18.29
C PHE A 420 13.97 -0.97 18.40
N ASP A 421 15.15 -1.22 18.98
CA ASP A 421 16.21 -0.22 19.04
C ASP A 421 16.90 -0.07 17.67
N ARG A 422 16.51 0.97 16.96
CA ARG A 422 17.07 1.40 15.67
C ARG A 422 17.92 2.68 15.79
N SER A 423 18.17 3.11 17.02
CA SER A 423 19.11 4.20 17.31
C SER A 423 20.56 3.80 16.98
N SER A 424 21.49 4.75 17.09
CA SER A 424 22.93 4.50 16.93
C SER A 424 23.51 3.50 17.92
N LYS A 425 22.78 3.13 18.97
CA LYS A 425 23.14 2.10 19.96
C LYS A 425 22.60 0.72 19.61
N GLY A 426 21.60 0.67 18.74
CA GLY A 426 20.97 -0.56 18.25
C GLY A 426 21.40 -0.92 16.84
N SER A 427 20.44 -1.07 15.91
CA SER A 427 20.72 -1.41 14.50
C SER A 427 21.29 -0.24 13.68
N ASP A 428 21.25 0.97 14.20
CA ASP A 428 21.65 2.22 13.55
C ASP A 428 20.90 2.54 12.24
N ALA A 429 19.63 2.13 12.13
CA ALA A 429 18.81 2.50 11.00
C ALA A 429 18.57 4.02 10.90
N VAL A 430 18.69 4.75 12.01
CA VAL A 430 18.61 6.22 12.03
C VAL A 430 19.68 6.89 11.18
N SER A 431 20.84 6.23 10.96
CA SER A 431 21.93 6.76 10.11
C SER A 431 21.55 6.88 8.63
N GLN A 432 20.49 6.22 8.20
CA GLN A 432 19.99 6.29 6.82
C GLN A 432 19.15 7.56 6.54
N TYR A 433 18.74 8.27 7.58
CA TYR A 433 17.99 9.51 7.47
C TYR A 433 18.90 10.75 7.38
N PRO A 434 18.41 11.87 6.83
CA PRO A 434 19.13 13.15 6.87
C PRO A 434 19.50 13.55 8.30
N ASP A 435 20.63 14.26 8.47
CA ASP A 435 21.19 14.60 9.79
C ASP A 435 20.16 15.26 10.73
N SER A 436 19.28 16.11 10.23
CA SER A 436 18.24 16.76 11.02
C SER A 436 17.25 15.75 11.63
N LEU A 437 16.78 14.79 10.85
CA LEU A 437 15.87 13.74 11.32
C LEU A 437 16.61 12.66 12.12
N ARG A 438 17.83 12.33 11.71
CA ARG A 438 18.69 11.41 12.46
C ARG A 438 18.87 11.87 13.90
N GLN A 439 19.14 13.15 14.15
CA GLN A 439 19.27 13.70 15.49
C GLN A 439 17.96 13.57 16.30
N ILE A 440 16.83 13.83 15.65
CA ILE A 440 15.51 13.73 16.28
C ILE A 440 15.17 12.28 16.64
N TYR A 441 15.35 11.35 15.70
CA TYR A 441 14.97 9.95 15.88
C TYR A 441 15.95 9.16 16.77
N ASN A 442 17.20 9.60 16.87
CA ASN A 442 18.24 8.92 17.65
C ASN A 442 18.10 9.08 19.17
N ASP A 443 17.40 10.09 19.64
CA ASP A 443 17.18 10.35 21.06
C ASP A 443 15.70 10.13 21.44
N LYS A 444 15.44 9.29 22.45
CA LYS A 444 14.10 9.03 22.97
C LYS A 444 13.35 10.30 23.42
N ALA A 445 14.08 11.30 23.89
CA ALA A 445 13.47 12.55 24.37
C ALA A 445 12.94 13.42 23.22
N THR A 446 13.59 13.39 22.06
CA THR A 446 13.21 14.17 20.88
C THR A 446 12.40 13.38 19.87
N CYS A 447 12.50 12.05 19.89
CA CYS A 447 11.75 11.18 19.00
C CYS A 447 10.24 11.42 19.14
N PRO A 448 9.50 11.64 18.04
CA PRO A 448 8.03 11.72 18.09
C PRO A 448 7.44 10.45 18.69
N GLU A 449 6.52 10.59 19.65
CA GLU A 449 5.92 9.42 20.34
C GLU A 449 5.24 8.45 19.37
N ILE A 450 4.75 8.95 18.22
CA ILE A 450 4.16 8.11 17.18
C ILE A 450 5.15 7.15 16.52
N TYR A 451 6.45 7.37 16.65
CA TYR A 451 7.55 6.52 16.16
C TYR A 451 8.43 5.98 17.28
N LEU A 452 8.07 6.19 18.54
CA LEU A 452 8.95 5.88 19.67
C LEU A 452 9.37 4.41 19.70
N LEU A 453 8.43 3.49 19.58
CA LEU A 453 8.69 2.05 19.60
C LEU A 453 9.21 1.49 18.26
N TRP A 454 9.14 2.31 17.22
CA TRP A 454 9.81 2.01 15.96
C TRP A 454 11.33 2.18 16.08
N PHE A 455 11.77 3.27 16.73
CA PHE A 455 13.19 3.62 16.80
C PHE A 455 13.87 3.18 18.10
N HIS A 456 13.12 2.91 19.17
CA HIS A 456 13.69 2.62 20.48
C HIS A 456 13.05 1.42 21.17
N HIS A 457 13.90 0.66 21.88
CA HIS A 457 13.44 -0.23 22.93
C HIS A 457 13.26 0.59 24.22
N VAL A 458 12.04 0.64 24.74
CA VAL A 458 11.66 1.59 25.80
C VAL A 458 11.18 0.85 27.04
N PRO A 459 11.72 1.17 28.22
CA PRO A 459 11.30 0.55 29.49
C PRO A 459 9.81 0.77 29.80
N TRP A 460 9.15 -0.24 30.37
CA TRP A 460 7.72 -0.18 30.70
C TRP A 460 7.34 1.00 31.61
N HIS A 461 8.26 1.41 32.51
CA HIS A 461 8.08 2.53 33.44
C HIS A 461 8.52 3.89 32.88
N HIS A 462 8.96 3.94 31.61
CA HIS A 462 9.36 5.21 30.99
C HIS A 462 8.22 6.23 31.04
N GLN A 463 8.53 7.46 31.46
CA GLN A 463 7.55 8.55 31.55
C GLN A 463 7.33 9.17 30.16
N MET A 464 6.09 9.08 29.70
CA MET A 464 5.65 9.67 28.43
C MET A 464 5.30 11.15 28.62
N LYS A 465 5.18 11.91 27.54
CA LYS A 465 4.79 13.34 27.58
C LYS A 465 3.44 13.57 28.27
N SER A 466 2.56 12.60 28.23
CA SER A 466 1.28 12.61 28.94
C SER A 466 1.40 12.54 30.47
N GLY A 467 2.59 12.26 31.01
CA GLY A 467 2.83 11.96 32.43
C GLY A 467 2.50 10.53 32.85
N ARG A 468 2.06 9.66 31.90
CA ARG A 468 1.84 8.24 32.14
C ARG A 468 3.13 7.46 31.94
N THR A 469 3.19 6.24 32.50
CA THR A 469 4.21 5.26 32.09
C THR A 469 3.95 4.80 30.65
N LEU A 470 4.96 4.27 29.97
CA LEU A 470 4.79 3.66 28.65
C LEU A 470 3.66 2.62 28.63
N TRP A 471 3.62 1.72 29.64
CA TRP A 471 2.53 0.75 29.77
C TRP A 471 1.16 1.43 29.87
N GLY A 472 1.06 2.45 30.71
CA GLY A 472 -0.18 3.22 30.85
C GLY A 472 -0.58 3.88 29.53
N GLU A 473 0.37 4.48 28.79
CA GLU A 473 0.08 5.12 27.50
C GLU A 473 -0.35 4.12 26.43
N LEU A 474 0.29 2.93 26.37
CA LEU A 474 -0.16 1.84 25.50
C LEU A 474 -1.60 1.43 25.80
N CYS A 475 -1.93 1.19 27.07
CA CYS A 475 -3.30 0.84 27.46
C CYS A 475 -4.31 1.91 27.02
N HIS A 476 -3.98 3.18 27.25
CA HIS A 476 -4.85 4.29 26.85
C HIS A 476 -4.96 4.46 25.33
N ALA A 477 -3.89 4.18 24.57
CA ALA A 477 -3.93 4.24 23.11
C ALA A 477 -4.86 3.17 22.53
N TYR A 478 -4.71 1.91 22.96
CA TYR A 478 -5.59 0.82 22.55
C TYR A 478 -7.06 1.11 22.88
N ASP A 479 -7.35 1.57 24.09
CA ASP A 479 -8.71 1.89 24.52
C ASP A 479 -9.29 3.11 23.77
N ARG A 480 -8.48 4.11 23.46
CA ARG A 480 -8.85 5.26 22.63
C ARG A 480 -9.29 4.81 21.26
N GLY A 481 -8.54 3.90 20.60
CA GLY A 481 -8.89 3.33 19.30
C GLY A 481 -10.26 2.64 19.32
N VAL A 482 -10.53 1.83 20.34
CA VAL A 482 -11.84 1.17 20.52
C VAL A 482 -12.96 2.20 20.68
N ARG A 483 -12.76 3.22 21.52
CA ARG A 483 -13.78 4.28 21.72
C ARG A 483 -14.04 5.08 20.44
N GLN A 484 -13.00 5.37 19.67
CA GLN A 484 -13.16 6.06 18.38
C GLN A 484 -14.02 5.26 17.41
N VAL A 485 -13.78 3.94 17.28
CA VAL A 485 -14.58 3.08 16.39
C VAL A 485 -16.04 2.97 16.85
N ARG A 486 -16.29 2.92 18.16
CA ARG A 486 -17.66 2.99 18.69
C ARG A 486 -18.33 4.32 18.32
N GLY A 487 -17.62 5.44 18.44
CA GLY A 487 -18.11 6.75 18.00
C GLY A 487 -18.39 6.82 16.51
N PHE A 488 -17.63 6.11 15.66
CA PHE A 488 -17.89 6.04 14.22
C PHE A 488 -19.23 5.38 13.91
N GLN A 489 -19.60 4.35 14.66
CA GLN A 489 -20.90 3.73 14.50
C GLN A 489 -22.04 4.68 14.88
N GLU A 490 -21.90 5.41 16.00
CA GLU A 490 -22.87 6.42 16.42
C GLU A 490 -23.04 7.53 15.37
N VAL A 491 -21.92 8.01 14.82
CA VAL A 491 -21.94 8.99 13.72
C VAL A 491 -22.69 8.42 12.50
N TRP A 492 -22.36 7.19 12.08
CA TRP A 492 -23.00 6.58 10.92
C TRP A 492 -24.52 6.38 11.14
N ASP A 493 -24.90 5.89 12.30
CA ASP A 493 -26.33 5.70 12.64
C ASP A 493 -27.08 7.05 12.60
N SER A 494 -26.46 8.16 13.02
CA SER A 494 -27.08 9.49 13.00
C SER A 494 -27.34 10.05 11.59
N VAL A 495 -26.67 9.53 10.57
CA VAL A 495 -26.77 10.02 9.18
C VAL A 495 -27.62 9.11 8.28
N GLU A 496 -28.28 8.10 8.82
CA GLU A 496 -29.18 7.19 8.09
C GLU A 496 -30.11 7.92 7.11
N PRO A 497 -30.82 9.03 7.47
CA PRO A 497 -31.75 9.69 6.58
C PRO A 497 -31.14 10.25 5.29
N PHE A 498 -29.83 10.35 5.19
CA PHE A 498 -29.12 10.93 4.04
C PHE A 498 -28.53 9.89 3.09
N VAL A 499 -28.63 8.59 3.42
CA VAL A 499 -28.01 7.48 2.68
C VAL A 499 -29.07 6.48 2.26
N ASP A 500 -28.95 5.93 1.05
CA ASP A 500 -29.84 4.81 0.68
C ASP A 500 -29.63 3.59 1.57
N ALA A 501 -30.71 2.83 1.77
CA ALA A 501 -30.75 1.73 2.72
C ALA A 501 -29.68 0.66 2.46
N ARG A 502 -29.30 0.42 1.19
CA ARG A 502 -28.29 -0.58 0.84
C ARG A 502 -26.91 -0.15 1.33
N ARG A 503 -26.43 1.02 0.90
CA ARG A 503 -25.11 1.53 1.29
C ARG A 503 -25.04 1.78 2.80
N PHE A 504 -26.14 2.26 3.40
CA PHE A 504 -26.22 2.43 4.85
C PHE A 504 -25.99 1.12 5.58
N GLY A 505 -26.73 0.06 5.23
CA GLY A 505 -26.63 -1.25 5.87
C GLY A 505 -25.28 -1.94 5.65
N GLU A 506 -24.70 -1.81 4.44
CA GLU A 506 -23.38 -2.36 4.14
C GLU A 506 -22.29 -1.73 5.01
N VAL A 507 -22.24 -0.41 5.13
CA VAL A 507 -21.28 0.30 5.97
C VAL A 507 -21.51 0.04 7.45
N GLN A 508 -22.78 0.07 7.91
CA GLN A 508 -23.13 -0.23 9.30
C GLN A 508 -22.64 -1.63 9.71
N SER A 509 -22.84 -2.63 8.86
CA SER A 509 -22.38 -3.99 9.12
C SER A 509 -20.86 -4.07 9.25
N LYS A 510 -20.12 -3.37 8.40
CA LYS A 510 -18.66 -3.31 8.44
C LYS A 510 -18.14 -2.56 9.67
N LEU A 511 -18.78 -1.47 10.07
CA LEU A 511 -18.42 -0.76 11.32
C LEU A 511 -18.65 -1.64 12.56
N LYS A 512 -19.68 -2.49 12.57
CA LYS A 512 -19.90 -3.48 13.64
C LYS A 512 -18.78 -4.52 13.69
N ILE A 513 -18.30 -4.99 12.53
CA ILE A 513 -17.14 -5.88 12.44
C ILE A 513 -15.90 -5.16 12.99
N GLN A 514 -15.63 -3.93 12.55
CA GLN A 514 -14.48 -3.15 12.99
C GLN A 514 -14.51 -2.90 14.50
N MET A 515 -15.68 -2.62 15.07
CA MET A 515 -15.83 -2.42 16.52
C MET A 515 -15.48 -3.70 17.31
N ARG A 516 -15.96 -4.86 16.87
CA ARG A 516 -15.59 -6.16 17.45
C ARG A 516 -14.10 -6.40 17.34
N ASP A 517 -13.54 -6.16 16.17
CA ASP A 517 -12.13 -6.41 15.89
C ASP A 517 -11.22 -5.45 16.66
N ALA A 518 -11.62 -4.19 16.84
CA ALA A 518 -10.86 -3.23 17.65
C ALA A 518 -10.76 -3.67 19.14
N VAL A 519 -11.85 -4.22 19.70
CA VAL A 519 -11.83 -4.81 21.05
C VAL A 519 -10.91 -6.04 21.08
N TRP A 520 -11.02 -6.91 20.10
CA TRP A 520 -10.14 -8.10 19.98
C TRP A 520 -8.67 -7.71 19.92
N TRP A 521 -8.31 -6.73 19.10
CA TRP A 521 -6.95 -6.20 19.02
C TRP A 521 -6.44 -5.68 20.36
N LYS A 522 -7.23 -4.81 21.01
CA LYS A 522 -6.89 -4.27 22.33
C LYS A 522 -6.65 -5.38 23.35
N ASP A 523 -7.61 -6.30 23.47
CA ASP A 523 -7.57 -7.33 24.49
C ASP A 523 -6.42 -8.31 24.28
N ALA A 524 -6.21 -8.78 23.05
CA ALA A 524 -5.11 -9.68 22.72
C ALA A 524 -3.73 -9.05 23.00
N CYS A 525 -3.52 -7.83 22.53
CA CYS A 525 -2.23 -7.15 22.71
C CYS A 525 -1.97 -6.79 24.19
N LEU A 526 -2.97 -6.27 24.91
CA LEU A 526 -2.78 -5.92 26.33
C LEU A 526 -2.54 -7.15 27.21
N LEU A 527 -3.28 -8.23 27.02
CA LEU A 527 -3.05 -9.49 27.74
C LEU A 527 -1.65 -10.05 27.49
N TYR A 528 -1.21 -10.01 26.23
CA TYR A 528 0.11 -10.52 25.88
C TYR A 528 1.24 -9.65 26.46
N PHE A 529 1.21 -8.35 26.23
CA PHE A 529 2.27 -7.46 26.71
C PHE A 529 2.28 -7.31 28.23
N GLN A 530 1.14 -7.52 28.89
CA GLN A 530 1.08 -7.57 30.35
C GLN A 530 1.92 -8.70 30.95
N THR A 531 2.09 -9.81 30.24
CA THR A 531 2.97 -10.91 30.70
C THR A 531 4.43 -10.50 30.84
N PHE A 532 4.86 -9.46 30.12
CA PHE A 532 6.20 -8.89 30.19
C PHE A 532 6.28 -7.74 31.18
N SER A 533 5.34 -6.81 31.09
CA SER A 533 5.37 -5.61 31.94
C SER A 533 5.08 -5.91 33.41
N GLY A 534 4.27 -6.95 33.70
CA GLY A 534 3.81 -7.28 35.05
C GLY A 534 2.94 -6.18 35.69
N MET A 535 2.58 -5.11 34.95
CA MET A 535 1.86 -3.96 35.45
C MET A 535 0.34 -4.14 35.28
N PRO A 536 -0.48 -3.66 36.23
CA PRO A 536 -1.93 -3.70 36.09
C PRO A 536 -2.41 -2.77 34.97
N VAL A 537 -3.51 -3.16 34.30
CA VAL A 537 -4.23 -2.25 33.40
C VAL A 537 -4.77 -1.07 34.21
N PRO A 538 -4.55 0.20 33.78
CA PRO A 538 -5.00 1.39 34.52
C PRO A 538 -6.50 1.42 34.78
N ALA A 539 -6.91 2.09 35.85
CA ALA A 539 -8.31 2.32 36.13
C ALA A 539 -8.97 3.15 35.00
N GLY A 540 -10.21 2.84 34.68
CA GLY A 540 -10.97 3.51 33.59
C GLY A 540 -10.73 2.95 32.19
N ILE A 541 -9.82 2.01 32.03
CA ILE A 541 -9.67 1.21 30.80
C ILE A 541 -10.60 -0.02 30.90
N GLU A 542 -11.35 -0.26 29.83
CA GLU A 542 -12.17 -1.48 29.70
C GLU A 542 -11.26 -2.71 29.72
N ARG A 543 -11.46 -3.58 30.70
CA ARG A 543 -10.62 -4.76 30.86
C ARG A 543 -10.98 -5.85 29.87
N PRO A 544 -10.00 -6.67 29.43
CA PRO A 544 -10.27 -7.89 28.68
C PRO A 544 -11.25 -8.82 29.42
N VAL A 545 -12.19 -9.38 28.69
CA VAL A 545 -13.17 -10.35 29.23
C VAL A 545 -12.68 -11.80 29.17
N HIS A 546 -11.68 -12.04 28.34
CA HIS A 546 -11.09 -13.37 28.14
C HIS A 546 -9.68 -13.43 28.70
N GLU A 547 -9.20 -14.63 28.95
CA GLU A 547 -7.81 -14.86 29.30
C GLU A 547 -6.91 -14.96 28.04
N LEU A 548 -5.61 -14.76 28.21
CA LEU A 548 -4.64 -14.83 27.11
C LEU A 548 -4.71 -16.16 26.34
N GLU A 549 -4.88 -17.27 27.04
CA GLU A 549 -4.95 -18.59 26.42
C GLU A 549 -6.23 -18.77 25.57
N ASP A 550 -7.32 -18.10 25.91
CA ASP A 550 -8.51 -18.08 25.06
C ASP A 550 -8.26 -17.29 23.79
N MET A 551 -7.57 -16.14 23.90
CA MET A 551 -7.17 -15.33 22.73
C MET A 551 -6.26 -16.11 21.78
N LYS A 552 -5.32 -16.90 22.30
CA LYS A 552 -4.42 -17.75 21.50
C LYS A 552 -5.13 -18.89 20.79
N ARG A 553 -6.28 -19.35 21.29
CA ARG A 553 -7.11 -20.40 20.66
C ARG A 553 -8.01 -19.84 19.57
N PHE A 554 -8.31 -18.55 19.62
CA PHE A 554 -9.15 -17.92 18.62
C PHE A 554 -8.40 -17.86 17.28
N ARG A 555 -8.92 -18.55 16.27
CA ARG A 555 -8.39 -18.59 14.91
C ARG A 555 -9.48 -18.20 13.92
N LEU A 556 -9.14 -17.36 12.97
CA LEU A 556 -9.98 -17.10 11.81
C LEU A 556 -9.50 -17.99 10.66
N GLU A 557 -10.40 -18.83 10.16
CA GLU A 557 -10.17 -19.53 8.89
C GLU A 557 -10.57 -18.58 7.75
N ILE A 558 -9.58 -18.08 7.03
CA ILE A 558 -9.77 -17.19 5.88
C ILE A 558 -9.49 -18.00 4.60
N SER A 559 -10.25 -19.08 4.41
CA SER A 559 -10.04 -20.05 3.33
C SER A 559 -10.29 -19.51 1.92
N ASN A 560 -11.01 -18.42 1.77
CA ASN A 560 -11.36 -17.85 0.45
C ASN A 560 -10.40 -16.74 -0.01
N TYR A 561 -9.42 -16.40 0.80
CA TYR A 561 -8.39 -15.40 0.51
C TYR A 561 -7.00 -16.01 0.57
N GLU A 562 -6.92 -17.33 0.34
CA GLU A 562 -5.62 -17.95 0.15
C GLU A 562 -4.90 -17.16 -0.93
N CYS A 563 -3.84 -16.49 -0.50
CA CYS A 563 -2.77 -16.11 -1.41
C CYS A 563 -2.48 -17.39 -2.21
N PRO A 564 -2.62 -17.40 -3.54
CA PRO A 564 -2.19 -18.54 -4.33
C PRO A 564 -0.78 -18.84 -3.80
N GLU A 565 -0.54 -20.07 -3.41
CA GLU A 565 0.70 -20.50 -2.81
C GLU A 565 1.85 -19.87 -3.58
N SER A 566 2.29 -18.72 -3.11
CA SER A 566 3.60 -18.24 -3.46
C SER A 566 4.50 -19.33 -2.92
N GLY A 567 5.17 -20.09 -3.78
CA GLY A 567 5.87 -21.35 -3.53
C GLY A 567 6.66 -21.51 -2.23
N PHE A 568 6.07 -21.12 -1.10
CA PHE A 568 6.62 -21.19 0.26
C PHE A 568 6.51 -22.58 0.88
N ASN A 569 5.91 -23.54 0.17
CA ASN A 569 5.85 -24.95 0.57
C ASN A 569 6.61 -25.85 -0.41
N LYS A 570 7.83 -25.49 -0.78
CA LYS A 570 8.78 -26.48 -1.33
C LYS A 570 10.19 -26.18 -0.86
#